data_c732d9f8d64e82122fd6ae64cb411c5f
#
_entry.id   c732d9f8d64e82122fd6ae64cb411c5f
#
_cell.length_a   1.000
_cell.length_b   1.000
_cell.length_c   1.000
_cell.angle_alpha   90.00
_cell.angle_beta   90.00
_cell.angle_gamma   90.00
#
_symmetry.space_group_name_H-M   'P 1'
#
loop_
_entity.id
_entity.type
_entity.pdbx_description
1 polymer ?
#
loop_
_entity_poly.entity_id
_entity_poly.type
_entity_poly.pdbx_seq_one_letter_code
_entity_poly.pdbx_strand_id
1 'polypeptide(L)'
;MEKNPKANPPVMTVSMLFNFFALLMQAYYAPDRSDQGLVQYLDIRPAWQIREYTTAMRNYTAMKVMLIIGKLRETDARLKGINRGNLTDADIMHELLFFILH
;
A
#
# COMPACT_ATOMS: atom_id res chain seq x y z
N MET A 1 16.96 24.11 -0.92
CA MET A 1 16.66 23.62 -0.95
C MET A 1 16.20 23.11 -1.26
N GLU A 2 16.34 23.13 -1.13
CA GLU A 2 15.90 22.58 -1.24
C GLU A 2 15.47 21.73 -1.41
N LYS A 3 15.95 22.37 -1.60
CA LYS A 3 15.05 21.35 -1.83
C LYS A 3 15.54 19.96 -1.56
N ASN A 4 14.81 19.29 -0.83
CA ASN A 4 15.20 17.98 -0.39
C ASN A 4 14.70 16.93 -1.37
N PRO A 5 15.58 16.25 -2.11
CA PRO A 5 15.13 15.25 -3.08
C PRO A 5 14.42 14.08 -2.45
N LYS A 6 14.60 13.86 -1.16
CA LYS A 6 13.89 12.80 -0.47
C LYS A 6 12.42 13.12 -0.30
N ALA A 7 12.04 14.36 -0.48
CA ALA A 7 10.68 14.79 -0.27
C ALA A 7 9.85 14.64 -1.54
N ASN A 8 10.02 13.57 -2.28
CA ASN A 8 9.18 13.28 -3.43
C ASN A 8 7.86 12.69 -2.92
N PRO A 9 6.78 13.50 -2.82
CA PRO A 9 5.55 13.02 -2.22
C PRO A 9 4.94 11.80 -2.89
N PRO A 10 4.90 11.69 -4.23
CA PRO A 10 4.36 10.49 -4.84
C PRO A 10 5.11 9.22 -4.46
N VAL A 11 6.45 9.28 -4.44
CA VAL A 11 7.24 8.11 -4.09
C VAL A 11 7.01 7.73 -2.64
N MET A 12 6.94 8.72 -1.75
CA MET A 12 6.68 8.46 -0.33
C MET A 12 5.30 7.86 -0.13
N THR A 13 4.31 8.37 -0.83
CA THR A 13 2.95 7.85 -0.74
C THR A 13 2.90 6.39 -1.18
N VAL A 14 3.56 6.07 -2.29
CA VAL A 14 3.59 4.69 -2.79
C VAL A 14 4.28 3.77 -1.77
N SER A 15 5.37 4.22 -1.17
CA SER A 15 6.05 3.43 -0.14
C SER A 15 5.15 3.13 1.04
N MET A 16 4.42 4.15 1.51
CA MET A 16 3.50 3.97 2.63
C MET A 16 2.39 2.99 2.29
N LEU A 17 1.82 3.15 1.10
CA LEU A 17 0.77 2.23 0.65
C LEU A 17 1.30 0.81 0.50
N PHE A 18 2.50 0.68 -0.04
CA PHE A 18 3.10 -0.64 -0.20
C PHE A 18 3.25 -1.34 1.16
N ASN A 19 3.77 -0.61 2.14
CA ASN A 19 3.93 -1.18 3.48
C ASN A 19 2.60 -1.59 4.08
N PHE A 20 1.58 -0.76 3.92
CA PHE A 20 0.26 -1.07 4.43
C PHE A 20 -0.31 -2.33 3.79
N PHE A 21 -0.29 -2.41 2.47
CA PHE A 21 -0.87 -3.55 1.78
C PHE A 21 -0.03 -4.82 1.95
N ALA A 22 1.29 -4.68 2.12
CA ALA A 22 2.13 -5.84 2.39
C ALA A 22 1.79 -6.46 3.76
N LEU A 23 1.60 -5.62 4.78
CA LEU A 23 1.15 -6.12 6.08
C LEU A 23 -0.25 -6.68 6.01
N LEU A 24 -1.13 -6.02 5.26
CA LEU A 24 -2.49 -6.52 5.09
C LEU A 24 -2.49 -7.90 4.46
N MET A 25 -1.61 -8.13 3.49
CA MET A 25 -1.50 -9.45 2.87
C MET A 25 -1.12 -10.51 3.90
N GLN A 26 -0.21 -10.16 4.80
CA GLN A 26 0.18 -11.08 5.86
C GLN A 26 -0.97 -11.42 6.79
N ALA A 27 -1.89 -10.47 6.99
CA ALA A 27 -3.03 -10.70 7.88
C ALA A 27 -3.90 -11.87 7.42
N TYR A 28 -3.97 -12.09 6.11
CA TYR A 28 -4.77 -13.20 5.58
C TYR A 28 -4.17 -14.56 5.90
N TYR A 29 -2.91 -14.61 6.29
CA TYR A 29 -2.24 -15.86 6.67
C TYR A 29 -2.20 -16.07 8.17
N ALA A 30 -2.72 -15.11 8.96
CA ALA A 30 -2.66 -15.22 10.41
C ALA A 30 -3.52 -16.40 10.89
N PRO A 31 -3.02 -17.22 11.80
CA PRO A 31 -3.81 -18.32 12.33
C PRO A 31 -4.99 -17.87 13.18
N ASP A 32 -4.84 -16.73 13.85
CA ASP A 32 -5.90 -16.14 14.68
C ASP A 32 -6.20 -14.76 14.12
N ARG A 33 -7.39 -14.60 13.56
CA ARG A 33 -7.79 -13.34 12.92
C ARG A 33 -8.58 -12.42 13.84
N SER A 34 -8.60 -12.71 15.14
CA SER A 34 -9.14 -11.75 16.10
C SER A 34 -8.23 -10.53 16.13
N ASP A 35 -8.77 -9.40 16.60
CA ASP A 35 -7.96 -8.19 16.69
C ASP A 35 -6.69 -8.44 17.47
N GLN A 36 -6.80 -9.14 18.60
CA GLN A 36 -5.66 -9.40 19.45
C GLN A 36 -4.63 -10.29 18.76
N GLY A 37 -5.11 -11.32 18.07
CA GLY A 37 -4.23 -12.23 17.33
C GLY A 37 -3.50 -11.51 16.20
N LEU A 38 -4.21 -10.64 15.48
CA LEU A 38 -3.60 -9.90 14.39
C LEU A 38 -2.58 -8.89 14.89
N VAL A 39 -2.87 -8.22 16.02
CA VAL A 39 -1.92 -7.29 16.61
C VAL A 39 -0.61 -7.99 16.90
N GLN A 40 -0.67 -9.18 17.46
CA GLN A 40 0.52 -9.95 17.77
C GLN A 40 1.22 -10.46 16.52
N TYR A 41 0.45 -11.00 15.59
CA TYR A 41 1.03 -11.59 14.38
C TYR A 41 1.73 -10.55 13.52
N LEU A 42 1.13 -9.38 13.36
CA LEU A 42 1.67 -8.31 12.53
C LEU A 42 2.55 -7.34 13.31
N ASP A 43 2.62 -7.48 14.61
CA ASP A 43 3.40 -6.58 15.47
C ASP A 43 2.95 -5.13 15.29
N ILE A 44 1.64 -4.92 15.37
CA ILE A 44 1.04 -3.59 15.18
C ILE A 44 1.22 -2.76 16.45
N ARG A 45 1.77 -1.57 16.30
CA ARG A 45 1.96 -0.63 17.41
C ARG A 45 1.67 0.78 16.94
N PRO A 46 0.79 1.50 17.62
CA PRO A 46 -0.02 1.07 18.77
C PRO A 46 -1.14 0.12 18.34
N ALA A 47 -1.63 -0.67 19.28
CA ALA A 47 -2.58 -1.74 18.98
C ALA A 47 -3.88 -1.24 18.34
N TRP A 48 -4.29 0.00 18.61
CA TRP A 48 -5.55 0.51 18.06
C TRP A 48 -5.50 0.63 16.53
N GLN A 49 -4.31 0.67 15.93
CA GLN A 49 -4.19 0.74 14.48
C GLN A 49 -4.71 -0.51 13.79
N ILE A 50 -4.93 -1.60 14.54
CA ILE A 50 -5.42 -2.83 13.93
C ILE A 50 -6.76 -2.61 13.22
N ARG A 51 -7.54 -1.62 13.63
CA ARG A 51 -8.83 -1.37 13.02
C ARG A 51 -8.71 -1.01 11.55
N GLU A 52 -7.63 -0.33 11.16
CA GLU A 52 -7.40 -0.01 9.76
C GLU A 52 -7.25 -1.28 8.93
N TYR A 53 -6.55 -2.25 9.48
CA TYR A 53 -6.32 -3.51 8.78
C TYR A 53 -7.56 -4.39 8.74
N THR A 54 -8.29 -4.48 9.86
CA THR A 54 -9.51 -5.29 9.87
C THR A 54 -10.58 -4.70 8.97
N THR A 55 -10.67 -3.37 8.91
CA THR A 55 -11.59 -2.70 7.99
C THR A 55 -11.21 -3.00 6.55
N ALA A 56 -9.92 -2.92 6.24
CA ALA A 56 -9.45 -3.21 4.89
C ALA A 56 -9.71 -4.66 4.51
N MET A 57 -9.55 -5.59 5.46
CA MET A 57 -9.82 -7.00 5.18
C MET A 57 -11.28 -7.25 4.79
N ARG A 58 -12.19 -6.42 5.28
CA ARG A 58 -13.59 -6.52 4.89
C ARG A 58 -13.86 -5.94 3.51
N ASN A 59 -13.03 -4.97 3.08
CA ASN A 59 -13.24 -4.26 1.82
C ASN A 59 -12.45 -4.83 0.66
N TYR A 60 -11.37 -5.55 0.94
CA TYR A 60 -10.50 -6.10 -0.10
C TYR A 60 -10.34 -7.59 0.10
N THR A 61 -10.44 -8.35 -0.99
CA THR A 61 -10.11 -9.77 -0.95
C THR A 61 -8.58 -9.92 -0.98
N ALA A 62 -8.09 -11.08 -0.57
CA ALA A 62 -6.66 -11.35 -0.64
C ALA A 62 -6.15 -11.23 -2.09
N MET A 63 -6.96 -11.69 -3.05
CA MET A 63 -6.60 -11.57 -4.47
C MET A 63 -6.45 -10.10 -4.87
N LYS A 64 -7.39 -9.23 -4.44
CA LYS A 64 -7.33 -7.83 -4.77
C LYS A 64 -6.09 -7.17 -4.15
N VAL A 65 -5.78 -7.55 -2.91
CA VAL A 65 -4.58 -7.01 -2.24
C VAL A 65 -3.32 -7.41 -3.02
N MET A 66 -3.26 -8.65 -3.49
CA MET A 66 -2.13 -9.11 -4.28
C MET A 66 -1.97 -8.27 -5.55
N LEU A 67 -3.10 -7.99 -6.24
CA LEU A 67 -3.07 -7.19 -7.45
C LEU A 67 -2.64 -5.75 -7.15
N ILE A 68 -3.10 -5.20 -6.02
CA ILE A 68 -2.71 -3.86 -5.61
C ILE A 68 -1.22 -3.79 -5.36
N ILE A 69 -0.66 -4.79 -4.69
CA ILE A 69 0.79 -4.82 -4.43
C ILE A 69 1.56 -4.80 -5.76
N GLY A 70 1.11 -5.60 -6.73
CA GLY A 70 1.73 -5.59 -8.06
C GLY A 70 1.64 -4.22 -8.72
N LYS A 71 0.47 -3.58 -8.60
CA LYS A 71 0.28 -2.26 -9.17
C LYS A 71 1.16 -1.21 -8.48
N LEU A 72 1.35 -1.36 -7.17
CA LEU A 72 2.23 -0.45 -6.43
C LEU A 72 3.68 -0.57 -6.90
N ARG A 73 4.13 -1.79 -7.17
CA ARG A 73 5.49 -1.99 -7.69
C ARG A 73 5.65 -1.35 -9.05
N GLU A 74 4.66 -1.53 -9.92
CA GLU A 74 4.69 -0.91 -11.24
C GLU A 74 4.69 0.60 -11.13
N THR A 75 3.86 1.14 -10.24
CA THR A 75 3.77 2.58 -10.04
C THR A 75 5.09 3.15 -9.56
N ASP A 76 5.73 2.47 -8.59
CA ASP A 76 7.02 2.91 -8.09
C ASP A 76 8.06 2.98 -9.21
N ALA A 77 8.09 1.96 -10.05
CA ALA A 77 9.03 1.92 -11.18
C ALA A 77 8.77 3.07 -12.15
N ARG A 78 7.50 3.35 -12.45
CA ARG A 78 7.16 4.44 -13.36
C ARG A 78 7.53 5.79 -12.78
N LEU A 79 7.32 5.99 -11.48
CA LEU A 79 7.71 7.25 -10.85
C LEU A 79 9.22 7.46 -10.92
N LYS A 80 9.98 6.39 -10.99
CA LYS A 80 11.43 6.45 -11.11
C LYS A 80 11.91 6.45 -12.56
N GLY A 81 10.98 6.54 -13.51
CA GLY A 81 11.29 6.71 -14.91
C GLY A 81 11.22 5.49 -15.79
N ILE A 82 10.91 4.33 -15.22
CA ILE A 82 10.88 3.08 -15.98
C ILE A 82 9.51 2.93 -16.66
N ASN A 83 9.51 2.81 -17.99
CA ASN A 83 8.30 2.59 -18.79
C ASN A 83 7.23 3.65 -18.56
N ARG A 84 7.65 4.89 -18.25
CA ARG A 84 6.65 5.90 -17.94
C ARG A 84 6.17 6.67 -19.18
N GLY A 85 6.98 6.71 -20.24
CA GLY A 85 6.60 7.45 -21.44
C GLY A 85 6.41 8.92 -21.15
N ASN A 86 5.27 9.46 -21.59
CA ASN A 86 4.94 10.87 -21.38
C ASN A 86 4.06 11.11 -20.16
N LEU A 87 3.85 10.10 -19.34
CA LEU A 87 3.00 10.24 -18.16
C LEU A 87 3.64 11.14 -17.12
N THR A 88 2.84 12.04 -16.56
CA THR A 88 3.29 12.84 -15.43
C THR A 88 3.12 12.05 -14.13
N ASP A 89 3.76 12.53 -13.06
CA ASP A 89 3.55 11.93 -11.75
C ASP A 89 2.07 11.92 -11.38
N ALA A 90 1.36 13.01 -11.70
CA ALA A 90 -0.06 13.10 -11.41
C ALA A 90 -0.85 12.02 -12.16
N ASP A 91 -0.52 11.79 -13.43
CA ASP A 91 -1.19 10.75 -14.21
C ASP A 91 -0.97 9.38 -13.59
N ILE A 92 0.27 9.11 -13.19
CA ILE A 92 0.63 7.82 -12.63
C ILE A 92 -0.10 7.59 -11.32
N MET A 93 -0.15 8.60 -10.46
CA MET A 93 -0.82 8.48 -9.16
C MET A 93 -2.32 8.36 -9.34
N HIS A 94 -2.89 9.08 -10.31
CA HIS A 94 -4.31 8.98 -10.57
C HIS A 94 -4.69 7.56 -10.98
N GLU A 95 -3.90 6.96 -11.86
CA GLU A 95 -4.13 5.60 -12.30
C GLU A 95 -4.06 4.61 -11.13
N LEU A 96 -3.08 4.80 -10.26
CA LEU A 96 -2.92 3.94 -9.08
C LEU A 96 -4.14 4.02 -8.17
N LEU A 97 -4.57 5.24 -7.85
CA LEU A 97 -5.69 5.43 -6.94
C LEU A 97 -6.97 4.87 -7.52
N PHE A 98 -7.17 5.06 -8.83
CA PHE A 98 -8.33 4.48 -9.49
C PHE A 98 -8.31 2.96 -9.36
N PHE A 99 -7.16 2.35 -9.55
CA PHE A 99 -7.03 0.91 -9.44
C PHE A 99 -7.36 0.41 -8.04
N ILE A 100 -6.88 1.11 -7.02
CA ILE A 100 -7.14 0.71 -5.63
C ILE A 100 -8.62 0.83 -5.28
N LEU A 101 -9.27 1.90 -5.76
CA LEU A 101 -10.66 2.19 -5.41
C LEU A 101 -11.67 1.41 -6.23
N HIS A 102 -11.28 0.82 -7.29
CA HIS A 102 -12.18 0.09 -8.20
C HIS A 102 -11.67 -1.30 -8.49
#